data_28950d4214634f622eaa10713a702031
#
_entry.id   28950d4214634f622eaa10713a702031
#
_cell.length_a   1.000
_cell.length_b   1.000
_cell.length_c   1.000
_cell.angle_alpha   90.00
_cell.angle_beta   90.00
_cell.angle_gamma   90.00
#
_symmetry.space_group_name_H-M   'P 1'
#
loop_
_entity.id
_entity.type
_entity.pdbx_description
1 polymer ?
#
loop_
_entity_poly.entity_id
_entity_poly.type
_entity_poly.pdbx_seq_one_letter_code
_entity_poly.pdbx_strand_id
1 'polypeptide(L)'
;MLGSLLAVALAGAAVVGMTGWQIAAQKDATLVAPSQVAGLRLDESENGKSTADYLQTALSAEVDLDQAVGAAYLDAGGHNVLFFGGTALIWTPKNDLDSAFNLISDDQGAVTDLHDVPAGRLGGTMRCGKTATDDGDMTVCGWADHGSLALGMFPRRTEADSAELLRQIRAGAQTRG
;
A
#
# COMPACT_ATOMS: atom_id res chain seq x y z
N MET A 1 7.30 -7.32 45.72
CA MET A 1 8.21 -7.17 44.57
C MET A 1 8.14 -8.33 43.55
N LEU A 2 7.90 -9.60 43.95
CA LEU A 2 7.74 -10.71 42.97
C LEU A 2 6.53 -10.55 42.05
N GLY A 3 5.41 -10.01 42.48
CA GLY A 3 4.19 -9.85 41.68
C GLY A 3 4.34 -8.88 40.50
N SER A 4 5.16 -7.83 40.68
CA SER A 4 5.39 -6.84 39.60
C SER A 4 6.26 -7.40 38.46
N LEU A 5 7.26 -8.24 38.80
CA LEU A 5 8.13 -8.88 37.81
C LEU A 5 7.36 -9.92 36.99
N LEU A 6 6.43 -10.66 37.59
CA LEU A 6 5.60 -11.64 36.92
C LEU A 6 4.63 -10.98 35.93
N ALA A 7 4.02 -9.85 36.31
CA ALA A 7 3.12 -9.09 35.45
C ALA A 7 3.84 -8.51 34.23
N VAL A 8 5.06 -8.00 34.37
CA VAL A 8 5.87 -7.49 33.28
C VAL A 8 6.31 -8.62 32.33
N ALA A 9 6.69 -9.78 32.87
CA ALA A 9 7.06 -10.94 32.05
C ALA A 9 5.88 -11.48 31.23
N LEU A 10 4.69 -11.56 31.80
CA LEU A 10 3.48 -12.00 31.10
C LEU A 10 3.03 -11.00 30.02
N ALA A 11 3.11 -9.70 30.29
CA ALA A 11 2.81 -8.66 29.30
C ALA A 11 3.82 -8.69 28.14
N GLY A 12 5.11 -8.87 28.43
CA GLY A 12 6.17 -9.01 27.41
C GLY A 12 5.95 -10.23 26.51
N ALA A 13 5.63 -11.38 27.10
CA ALA A 13 5.38 -12.61 26.33
C ALA A 13 4.14 -12.51 25.44
N ALA A 14 3.08 -11.81 25.88
CA ALA A 14 1.87 -11.59 25.10
C ALA A 14 2.15 -10.68 23.88
N VAL A 15 2.93 -9.61 24.04
CA VAL A 15 3.29 -8.70 22.95
C VAL A 15 4.15 -9.42 21.91
N VAL A 16 5.18 -10.15 22.32
CA VAL A 16 6.05 -10.91 21.42
C VAL A 16 5.27 -12.00 20.67
N GLY A 17 4.38 -12.70 21.36
CA GLY A 17 3.53 -13.73 20.76
C GLY A 17 2.57 -13.15 19.71
N MET A 18 1.96 -12.01 19.99
CA MET A 18 1.02 -11.35 19.07
C MET A 18 1.73 -10.81 17.81
N THR A 19 2.89 -10.18 18.00
CA THR A 19 3.71 -9.68 16.87
C THR A 19 4.23 -10.81 16.01
N GLY A 20 4.75 -11.87 16.62
CA GLY A 20 5.23 -13.06 15.89
C GLY A 20 4.13 -13.75 15.11
N TRP A 21 2.92 -13.84 15.66
CA TRP A 21 1.77 -14.39 14.97
C TRP A 21 1.34 -13.50 13.79
N GLN A 22 1.34 -12.17 13.93
CA GLN A 22 1.03 -11.25 12.84
C GLN A 22 2.02 -11.39 11.67
N ILE A 23 3.32 -11.44 11.96
CA ILE A 23 4.36 -11.66 10.94
C ILE A 23 4.12 -13.00 10.23
N ALA A 24 3.92 -14.08 10.98
CA ALA A 24 3.68 -15.40 10.42
C ALA A 24 2.42 -15.46 9.53
N ALA A 25 1.37 -14.72 9.89
CA ALA A 25 0.11 -14.68 9.16
C ALA A 25 0.15 -13.76 7.91
N GLN A 26 1.16 -12.91 7.77
CA GLN A 26 1.22 -11.90 6.71
C GLN A 26 2.40 -12.08 5.75
N LYS A 27 3.50 -12.69 6.19
CA LYS A 27 4.77 -12.77 5.44
C LYS A 27 4.67 -13.50 4.10
N ASP A 28 3.76 -14.46 3.97
CA ASP A 28 3.60 -15.27 2.76
C ASP A 28 2.47 -14.67 1.87
N ALA A 29 2.51 -13.35 1.66
CA ALA A 29 1.61 -12.66 0.79
C ALA A 29 2.00 -12.82 -0.69
N THR A 30 1.01 -12.92 -1.57
CA THR A 30 1.19 -12.72 -3.01
C THR A 30 0.37 -11.51 -3.44
N LEU A 31 0.92 -10.74 -4.37
CA LEU A 31 0.29 -9.54 -4.91
C LEU A 31 0.22 -9.65 -6.43
N VAL A 32 -0.97 -9.46 -6.98
CA VAL A 32 -1.19 -9.48 -8.43
C VAL A 32 -2.03 -8.29 -8.85
N ALA A 33 -1.92 -7.89 -10.12
CA ALA A 33 -2.79 -6.89 -10.72
C ALA A 33 -3.88 -7.59 -11.54
N PRO A 34 -5.10 -7.79 -11.00
CA PRO A 34 -6.17 -8.43 -11.74
C PRO A 34 -6.64 -7.56 -12.91
N SER A 35 -7.13 -8.20 -13.98
CA SER A 35 -7.64 -7.47 -15.17
C SER A 35 -8.87 -6.59 -14.85
N GLN A 36 -9.60 -6.93 -13.78
CA GLN A 36 -10.71 -6.14 -13.27
C GLN A 36 -10.74 -6.21 -11.74
N VAL A 37 -10.91 -5.08 -11.07
CA VAL A 37 -11.00 -4.99 -9.62
C VAL A 37 -11.78 -3.74 -9.21
N ALA A 38 -12.70 -3.87 -8.28
CA ALA A 38 -13.43 -2.73 -7.68
C ALA A 38 -14.09 -1.79 -8.71
N GLY A 39 -14.59 -2.35 -9.82
CA GLY A 39 -15.18 -1.56 -10.91
C GLY A 39 -14.17 -0.90 -11.85
N LEU A 40 -12.89 -1.10 -11.62
CA LEU A 40 -11.80 -0.68 -12.49
C LEU A 40 -11.46 -1.77 -13.50
N ARG A 41 -10.98 -1.39 -14.68
CA ARG A 41 -10.48 -2.26 -15.73
C ARG A 41 -9.02 -1.93 -16.02
N LEU A 42 -8.19 -2.96 -16.14
CA LEU A 42 -6.78 -2.80 -16.50
C LEU A 42 -6.65 -2.08 -17.86
N ASP A 43 -5.80 -1.06 -17.90
CA ASP A 43 -5.43 -0.38 -19.16
C ASP A 43 -4.33 -1.17 -19.87
N GLU A 44 -4.73 -1.93 -20.88
CA GLU A 44 -3.81 -2.75 -21.68
C GLU A 44 -3.15 -1.98 -22.84
N SER A 45 -3.39 -0.66 -22.94
CA SER A 45 -2.72 0.19 -23.91
C SER A 45 -1.21 0.23 -23.65
N GLU A 46 -0.42 0.55 -24.70
CA GLU A 46 1.03 0.71 -24.55
C GLU A 46 1.39 1.78 -23.53
N ASN A 47 0.62 2.86 -23.46
CA ASN A 47 0.82 3.92 -22.46
C ASN A 47 0.54 3.43 -21.04
N GLY A 48 -0.56 2.68 -20.84
CA GLY A 48 -0.91 2.10 -19.54
C GLY A 48 0.17 1.13 -19.04
N LYS A 49 0.64 0.24 -19.92
CA LYS A 49 1.73 -0.70 -19.61
C LYS A 49 3.04 0.02 -19.28
N SER A 50 3.46 0.98 -20.11
CA SER A 50 4.69 1.74 -19.90
C SER A 50 4.66 2.51 -18.56
N THR A 51 3.51 3.09 -18.20
CA THR A 51 3.34 3.78 -16.92
C THR A 51 3.44 2.79 -15.75
N ALA A 52 2.79 1.63 -15.87
CA ALA A 52 2.83 0.59 -14.83
C ALA A 52 4.27 0.07 -14.62
N ASP A 53 5.00 -0.22 -15.70
CA ASP A 53 6.38 -0.69 -15.66
C ASP A 53 7.33 0.33 -15.06
N TYR A 54 7.13 1.62 -15.37
CA TYR A 54 7.91 2.71 -14.79
C TYR A 54 7.72 2.77 -13.26
N LEU A 55 6.48 2.78 -12.79
CA LEU A 55 6.17 2.85 -11.36
C LEU A 55 6.67 1.63 -10.59
N GLN A 56 6.51 0.44 -11.17
CA GLN A 56 7.03 -0.80 -10.60
C GLN A 56 8.55 -0.74 -10.45
N THR A 57 9.26 -0.29 -11.50
CA THR A 57 10.73 -0.18 -11.50
C THR A 57 11.19 0.86 -10.49
N ALA A 58 10.53 2.02 -10.40
CA ALA A 58 10.85 3.07 -9.46
C ALA A 58 10.71 2.59 -8.01
N LEU A 59 9.60 1.91 -7.68
CA LEU A 59 9.39 1.37 -6.34
C LEU A 59 10.44 0.31 -5.96
N SER A 60 10.78 -0.58 -6.90
CA SER A 60 11.80 -1.62 -6.67
C SER A 60 13.22 -1.06 -6.48
N ALA A 61 13.47 0.18 -6.87
CA ALA A 61 14.75 0.86 -6.62
C ALA A 61 14.87 1.39 -5.18
N GLU A 62 13.75 1.68 -4.52
CA GLU A 62 13.70 2.25 -3.16
C GLU A 62 13.36 1.23 -2.08
N VAL A 63 12.59 0.21 -2.43
CA VAL A 63 12.15 -0.84 -1.51
C VAL A 63 12.65 -2.19 -2.02
N ASP A 64 13.31 -2.94 -1.15
CA ASP A 64 13.79 -4.30 -1.47
C ASP A 64 12.59 -5.25 -1.51
N LEU A 65 12.11 -5.51 -2.74
CA LEU A 65 10.93 -6.34 -3.00
C LEU A 65 11.33 -7.67 -3.63
N ASP A 66 10.76 -8.77 -3.12
CA ASP A 66 10.87 -10.10 -3.74
C ASP A 66 10.16 -10.16 -5.09
N GLN A 67 8.99 -9.53 -5.16
CA GLN A 67 8.18 -9.38 -6.37
C GLN A 67 7.56 -7.99 -6.40
N ALA A 68 7.57 -7.37 -7.57
CA ALA A 68 6.92 -6.09 -7.79
C ALA A 68 5.78 -6.22 -8.80
N VAL A 69 4.76 -5.39 -8.64
CA VAL A 69 3.59 -5.30 -9.51
C VAL A 69 3.25 -3.83 -9.78
N GLY A 70 2.92 -3.53 -11.02
CA GLY A 70 2.39 -2.23 -11.45
C GLY A 70 1.15 -2.42 -12.31
N ALA A 71 0.20 -1.51 -12.22
CA ALA A 71 -0.98 -1.48 -13.06
C ALA A 71 -1.50 -0.06 -13.24
N ALA A 72 -1.89 0.29 -14.45
CA ALA A 72 -2.74 1.41 -14.73
C ALA A 72 -4.16 0.87 -14.95
N TYR A 73 -5.13 1.42 -14.25
CA TYR A 73 -6.53 1.07 -14.38
C TYR A 73 -7.34 2.24 -14.91
N LEU A 74 -8.42 1.94 -15.61
CA LEU A 74 -9.43 2.90 -16.04
C LEU A 74 -10.71 2.69 -15.24
N ASP A 75 -11.27 3.80 -14.73
CA ASP A 75 -12.61 3.80 -14.14
C ASP A 75 -13.70 3.94 -15.24
N ALA A 76 -14.95 3.90 -14.83
CA ALA A 76 -16.09 4.05 -15.76
C ALA A 76 -16.12 5.42 -16.48
N GLY A 77 -15.47 6.43 -15.93
CA GLY A 77 -15.33 7.76 -16.53
C GLY A 77 -14.09 7.90 -17.44
N GLY A 78 -13.28 6.85 -17.57
CA GLY A 78 -12.04 6.88 -18.34
C GLY A 78 -10.88 7.55 -17.61
N HIS A 79 -10.95 7.76 -16.30
CA HIS A 79 -9.85 8.31 -15.52
C HIS A 79 -8.89 7.21 -15.10
N ASN A 80 -7.59 7.50 -15.19
CA ASN A 80 -6.56 6.57 -14.77
C ASN A 80 -6.50 6.48 -13.23
N VAL A 81 -6.38 5.26 -12.72
CA VAL A 81 -5.99 4.95 -11.35
C VAL A 81 -4.71 4.13 -11.44
N LEU A 82 -3.64 4.63 -10.84
CA LEU A 82 -2.36 3.96 -10.84
C LEU A 82 -2.24 3.13 -9.56
N PHE A 83 -1.75 1.91 -9.72
CA PHE A 83 -1.51 0.98 -8.62
C PHE A 83 -0.14 0.34 -8.80
N PHE A 84 0.68 0.35 -7.76
CA PHE A 84 1.99 -0.28 -7.79
C PHE A 84 2.42 -0.70 -6.39
N GLY A 85 3.14 -1.79 -6.29
CA GLY A 85 3.50 -2.38 -5.01
C GLY A 85 4.35 -3.63 -5.20
N GLY A 86 4.47 -4.38 -4.13
CA GLY A 86 5.19 -5.65 -4.17
C GLY A 86 5.08 -6.42 -2.87
N THR A 87 5.73 -7.57 -2.86
CA THR A 87 5.85 -8.44 -1.70
C THR A 87 7.28 -8.48 -1.20
N ALA A 88 7.44 -8.51 0.09
CA ALA A 88 8.70 -8.67 0.80
C ALA A 88 8.45 -9.06 2.25
N LEU A 89 9.46 -9.56 2.95
CA LEU A 89 9.41 -9.66 4.39
C LEU A 89 9.67 -8.26 5.01
N ILE A 90 8.60 -7.60 5.41
CA ILE A 90 8.60 -6.22 5.92
C ILE A 90 8.58 -6.24 7.45
N TRP A 91 9.66 -5.79 8.07
CA TRP A 91 9.79 -5.74 9.53
C TRP A 91 9.13 -4.52 10.17
N THR A 92 9.17 -3.38 9.48
CA THR A 92 8.67 -2.09 9.96
C THR A 92 7.67 -1.48 8.98
N PRO A 93 6.45 -2.07 8.83
CA PRO A 93 5.51 -1.69 7.77
C PRO A 93 5.24 -0.20 7.66
N LYS A 94 5.17 0.51 8.81
CA LYS A 94 4.92 1.95 8.80
C LYS A 94 6.10 2.73 8.19
N ASN A 95 7.33 2.40 8.57
CA ASN A 95 8.52 3.12 8.09
C ASN A 95 8.74 2.85 6.59
N ASP A 96 8.54 1.59 6.17
CA ASP A 96 8.70 1.22 4.77
C ASP A 96 7.61 1.88 3.90
N LEU A 97 6.38 2.01 4.43
CA LEU A 97 5.32 2.77 3.76
C LEU A 97 5.66 4.26 3.67
N ASP A 98 6.23 4.87 4.72
CA ASP A 98 6.66 6.27 4.71
C ASP A 98 7.78 6.50 3.67
N SER A 99 8.72 5.57 3.54
CA SER A 99 9.76 5.60 2.51
C SER A 99 9.16 5.52 1.10
N ALA A 100 8.15 4.66 0.89
CA ALA A 100 7.46 4.55 -0.39
C ALA A 100 6.68 5.84 -0.76
N PHE A 101 6.10 6.54 0.22
CA PHE A 101 5.51 7.87 -0.03
C PHE A 101 6.54 8.92 -0.41
N ASN A 102 7.74 8.88 0.17
CA ASN A 102 8.82 9.79 -0.18
C ASN A 102 9.29 9.61 -1.62
N LEU A 103 9.20 8.40 -2.18
CA LEU A 103 9.53 8.13 -3.57
C LEU A 103 8.63 8.90 -4.56
N ILE A 104 7.34 9.05 -4.22
CA ILE A 104 6.39 9.80 -5.06
C ILE A 104 6.58 11.31 -4.89
N SER A 105 7.25 11.71 -3.81
CA SER A 105 7.56 13.11 -3.51
C SER A 105 8.78 13.52 -4.33
N ASP A 106 8.55 14.10 -5.49
CA ASP A 106 9.59 14.67 -6.35
C ASP A 106 9.69 16.19 -6.19
N ASP A 107 10.57 16.82 -6.98
CA ASP A 107 10.77 18.28 -6.99
C ASP A 107 9.50 19.07 -7.43
N GLN A 108 8.48 18.40 -7.97
CA GLN A 108 7.23 18.97 -8.44
C GLN A 108 6.06 18.81 -7.47
N GLY A 109 6.12 17.84 -6.53
CA GLY A 109 5.06 17.66 -5.56
C GLY A 109 5.37 16.65 -4.46
N ALA A 110 5.62 17.15 -3.26
CA ALA A 110 5.65 16.29 -2.08
C ALA A 110 4.24 15.77 -1.74
N VAL A 111 4.13 14.55 -1.23
CA VAL A 111 2.89 14.10 -0.61
C VAL A 111 2.73 14.82 0.72
N THR A 112 1.69 15.64 0.82
CA THR A 112 1.35 16.44 2.00
C THR A 112 0.16 15.84 2.74
N ASP A 113 -0.10 16.31 3.96
CA ASP A 113 -1.23 15.89 4.80
C ASP A 113 -1.31 14.36 5.03
N LEU A 114 -0.14 13.70 5.03
CA LEU A 114 -0.05 12.26 5.18
C LEU A 114 -0.48 11.82 6.59
N HIS A 115 -1.55 11.04 6.68
CA HIS A 115 -2.10 10.56 7.95
C HIS A 115 -2.65 9.14 7.85
N ASP A 116 -2.85 8.52 9.01
CA ASP A 116 -3.31 7.13 9.11
C ASP A 116 -4.81 7.05 8.81
N VAL A 117 -5.20 6.06 8.02
CA VAL A 117 -6.59 5.69 7.74
C VAL A 117 -6.82 4.21 8.03
N PRO A 118 -8.08 3.77 8.26
CA PRO A 118 -8.35 2.35 8.53
C PRO A 118 -7.86 1.42 7.41
N ALA A 119 -6.98 0.46 7.75
CA ALA A 119 -6.40 -0.49 6.80
C ALA A 119 -7.38 -1.62 6.35
N GLY A 120 -8.54 -1.72 7.00
CA GLY A 120 -9.54 -2.74 6.69
C GLY A 120 -9.21 -4.12 7.27
N ARG A 121 -9.91 -5.15 6.78
CA ARG A 121 -9.88 -6.51 7.35
C ARG A 121 -8.52 -7.21 7.22
N LEU A 122 -7.72 -6.83 6.24
CA LEU A 122 -6.39 -7.40 6.06
C LEU A 122 -5.34 -6.86 7.06
N GLY A 123 -5.69 -5.81 7.85
CA GLY A 123 -4.80 -5.25 8.86
C GLY A 123 -3.56 -4.57 8.26
N GLY A 124 -2.52 -4.44 9.07
CA GLY A 124 -1.34 -3.64 8.71
C GLY A 124 -1.58 -2.15 8.95
N THR A 125 -0.78 -1.31 8.29
CA THR A 125 -0.95 0.16 8.30
C THR A 125 -1.44 0.63 6.94
N MET A 126 -2.23 1.70 6.93
CA MET A 126 -2.68 2.36 5.71
C MET A 126 -2.67 3.86 5.94
N ARG A 127 -2.19 4.61 4.98
CA ARG A 127 -2.09 6.06 5.04
C ARG A 127 -2.57 6.68 3.73
N CYS A 128 -3.10 7.88 3.82
CA CYS A 128 -3.45 8.72 2.67
C CYS A 128 -2.86 10.11 2.83
N GLY A 129 -2.63 10.77 1.72
CA GLY A 129 -2.20 12.15 1.63
C GLY A 129 -2.54 12.72 0.25
N LYS A 130 -2.03 13.89 -0.05
CA LYS A 130 -2.28 14.59 -1.31
C LYS A 130 -0.97 15.00 -1.97
N THR A 131 -0.94 14.94 -3.28
CA THR A 131 0.13 15.53 -4.08
C THR A 131 -0.46 16.53 -5.06
N ALA A 132 0.24 17.63 -5.30
CA ALA A 132 -0.17 18.62 -6.29
C ALA A 132 0.15 18.09 -7.69
N THR A 133 -0.75 18.34 -8.64
CA THR A 133 -0.55 18.06 -10.07
C THR A 133 -1.02 19.27 -10.87
N ASP A 134 -0.68 19.31 -12.16
CA ASP A 134 -1.14 20.39 -13.06
C ASP A 134 -2.68 20.49 -13.14
N ASP A 135 -3.37 19.37 -12.92
CA ASP A 135 -4.83 19.25 -12.94
C ASP A 135 -5.50 19.49 -11.55
N GLY A 136 -4.73 19.84 -10.53
CA GLY A 136 -5.14 20.01 -9.13
C GLY A 136 -4.64 18.91 -8.21
N ASP A 137 -5.14 18.87 -6.98
CA ASP A 137 -4.71 17.90 -5.99
C ASP A 137 -5.14 16.47 -6.38
N MET A 138 -4.21 15.55 -6.24
CA MET A 138 -4.46 14.11 -6.41
C MET A 138 -4.29 13.39 -5.06
N THR A 139 -5.23 12.53 -4.72
CA THR A 139 -5.11 11.68 -3.53
C THR A 139 -4.16 10.52 -3.80
N VAL A 140 -3.24 10.29 -2.88
CA VAL A 140 -2.36 9.13 -2.85
C VAL A 140 -2.62 8.37 -1.57
N CYS A 141 -2.90 7.07 -1.66
CA CYS A 141 -3.04 6.19 -0.51
C CYS A 141 -2.11 4.99 -0.65
N GLY A 142 -1.69 4.41 0.46
CA GLY A 142 -0.87 3.21 0.47
C GLY A 142 -1.12 2.36 1.69
N TRP A 143 -0.77 1.08 1.59
CA TRP A 143 -0.72 0.18 2.73
C TRP A 143 0.62 -0.53 2.82
N ALA A 144 0.94 -0.96 4.03
CA ALA A 144 1.98 -1.95 4.27
C ALA A 144 1.55 -2.92 5.36
N ASP A 145 1.93 -4.17 5.21
CA ASP A 145 1.88 -5.21 6.23
C ASP A 145 3.21 -5.99 6.24
N HIS A 146 3.30 -7.10 6.97
CA HIS A 146 4.56 -7.85 7.06
C HIS A 146 4.90 -8.67 5.81
N GLY A 147 4.02 -8.71 4.79
CA GLY A 147 4.22 -9.46 3.55
C GLY A 147 4.05 -8.64 2.27
N SER A 148 3.53 -7.42 2.35
CA SER A 148 3.26 -6.60 1.17
C SER A 148 3.24 -5.11 1.46
N LEU A 149 3.58 -4.32 0.43
CA LEU A 149 3.46 -2.87 0.42
C LEU A 149 2.94 -2.45 -0.95
N ALA A 150 1.99 -1.52 -0.98
CA ALA A 150 1.57 -0.92 -2.24
C ALA A 150 0.99 0.48 -2.07
N LEU A 151 1.02 1.23 -3.16
CA LEU A 151 0.52 2.59 -3.30
C LEU A 151 -0.52 2.65 -4.42
N GLY A 152 -1.46 3.57 -4.29
CA GLY A 152 -2.42 3.92 -5.32
C GLY A 152 -2.54 5.43 -5.47
N MET A 153 -2.64 5.90 -6.71
CA MET A 153 -2.82 7.30 -7.07
C MET A 153 -4.22 7.48 -7.68
N PHE A 154 -4.99 8.38 -7.10
CA PHE A 154 -6.43 8.50 -7.35
C PHE A 154 -6.80 9.92 -7.79
N PRO A 155 -6.67 10.25 -9.07
CA PRO A 155 -7.05 11.58 -9.56
C PRO A 155 -8.54 11.82 -9.40
N ARG A 156 -8.90 13.08 -9.07
CA ARG A 156 -10.30 13.56 -8.99
C ARG A 156 -11.21 12.79 -8.03
N ARG A 157 -10.61 12.18 -6.97
CA ARG A 157 -11.36 11.45 -5.93
C ARG A 157 -11.15 12.09 -4.58
N THR A 158 -12.17 11.99 -3.75
CA THR A 158 -12.03 12.33 -2.33
C THR A 158 -11.12 11.31 -1.65
N GLU A 159 -10.54 11.69 -0.54
CA GLU A 159 -9.69 10.79 0.23
C GLU A 159 -10.48 9.58 0.75
N ALA A 160 -11.70 9.78 1.23
CA ALA A 160 -12.55 8.70 1.71
C ALA A 160 -12.84 7.66 0.61
N ASP A 161 -13.16 8.13 -0.60
CA ASP A 161 -13.39 7.25 -1.76
C ASP A 161 -12.10 6.55 -2.19
N SER A 162 -10.96 7.25 -2.16
CA SER A 162 -9.65 6.70 -2.52
C SER A 162 -9.20 5.61 -1.54
N ALA A 163 -9.36 5.86 -0.24
CA ALA A 163 -9.05 4.89 0.81
C ALA A 163 -9.93 3.63 0.69
N GLU A 164 -11.24 3.81 0.42
CA GLU A 164 -12.13 2.68 0.23
C GLU A 164 -11.79 1.89 -1.04
N LEU A 165 -11.53 2.59 -2.14
CA LEU A 165 -11.15 1.97 -3.41
C LEU A 165 -9.84 1.19 -3.27
N LEU A 166 -8.84 1.74 -2.56
CA LEU A 166 -7.58 1.03 -2.31
C LEU A 166 -7.80 -0.23 -1.46
N ARG A 167 -8.68 -0.20 -0.44
CA ARG A 167 -9.05 -1.41 0.31
C ARG A 167 -9.68 -2.49 -0.57
N GLN A 168 -10.52 -2.09 -1.52
CA GLN A 168 -11.15 -3.01 -2.47
C GLN A 168 -10.12 -3.58 -3.47
N ILE A 169 -9.22 -2.73 -3.99
CA ILE A 169 -8.10 -3.18 -4.84
C ILE A 169 -7.25 -4.19 -4.06
N ARG A 170 -6.88 -3.86 -2.81
CA ARG A 170 -6.10 -4.76 -1.95
C ARG A 170 -6.78 -6.10 -1.74
N ALA A 171 -8.10 -6.10 -1.49
CA ALA A 171 -8.87 -7.34 -1.28
C ALA A 171 -8.93 -8.24 -2.54
N GLY A 172 -8.82 -7.66 -3.74
CA GLY A 172 -8.78 -8.41 -5.00
C GLY A 172 -7.37 -8.76 -5.47
N ALA A 173 -6.37 -7.99 -5.05
CA ALA A 173 -4.97 -8.11 -5.50
C ALA A 173 -4.10 -8.95 -4.56
N GLN A 174 -4.34 -8.86 -3.23
CA GLN A 174 -3.54 -9.53 -2.22
C GLN A 174 -4.18 -10.85 -1.77
N THR A 175 -3.40 -11.93 -1.81
CA THR A 175 -3.75 -13.19 -1.15
C THR A 175 -2.68 -13.57 -0.14
N ARG A 176 -3.05 -14.36 0.87
CA ARG A 176 -2.16 -14.87 1.92
C ARG A 176 -2.24 -16.38 1.94
N GLY A 177 -1.09 -17.03 2.02
CA GLY A 177 -0.98 -18.48 2.14
C GLY A 177 -1.41 -19.00 3.51
#